data_6fdf03d49ca2b266832ba7d9ce4c2d20
#
_entry.id   6fdf03d49ca2b266832ba7d9ce4c2d20
#
_cell.length_a   1.000
_cell.length_b   1.000
_cell.length_c   1.000
_cell.angle_alpha   90.00
_cell.angle_beta   90.00
_cell.angle_gamma   90.00
#
_symmetry.space_group_name_H-M   'P 1'
#
loop_
_entity.id
_entity.type
_entity.pdbx_description
1 polymer ?
#
loop_
_entity_poly.entity_id
_entity_poly.type
_entity_poly.pdbx_seq_one_letter_code
_entity_poly.pdbx_strand_id
1 'polypeptide(L)'
;VRIEVTGELVSRPYVEMTARILQDFGATVCWHEDEQEAARHDASLVCEIDGTGGYQACDYAIEPDASAASYFWAAAAISGGTVTVEGLGPKAIQGDVGFVDCLEQMGCTVDRADDQITVTGTAQLRGIDIDMNAISDTVQTLSVVALFGDRPTRIRGVAHNRFKETDRIGDLARELRKLGAVVHEHEDGMTIEPIERVDDFGGATLETYDDHRMAMSLALAGLRMPNVRISNPACTAKTYPEYFADMERLIGRAHRWQMA
;
A
#
# COMPACT_ATOMS: atom_id res chain seq x y z
N VAL A 1 -4.83 23.87 -18.65
CA VAL A 1 -5.60 22.61 -18.77
C VAL A 1 -6.72 22.65 -17.76
N ARG A 2 -7.94 22.22 -18.16
CA ARG A 2 -9.09 22.03 -17.28
C ARG A 2 -9.45 20.55 -17.29
N ILE A 3 -9.58 19.96 -16.12
CA ILE A 3 -9.95 18.56 -15.91
C ILE A 3 -11.24 18.53 -15.10
N GLU A 4 -12.26 17.89 -15.64
CA GLU A 4 -13.55 17.70 -15.00
C GLU A 4 -13.65 16.24 -14.56
N VAL A 5 -13.87 16.00 -13.26
CA VAL A 5 -14.04 14.68 -12.71
C VAL A 5 -15.52 14.35 -12.68
N THR A 6 -15.91 13.31 -13.42
CA THR A 6 -17.28 12.79 -13.40
C THR A 6 -17.38 11.63 -12.43
N GLY A 7 -18.37 11.68 -11.53
CA GLY A 7 -18.52 10.69 -10.47
C GLY A 7 -17.61 10.93 -9.28
N GLU A 8 -17.29 9.88 -8.52
CA GLU A 8 -16.47 9.95 -7.31
C GLU A 8 -14.97 9.91 -7.65
N LEU A 9 -14.19 10.87 -7.13
CA LEU A 9 -12.73 10.83 -7.23
C LEU A 9 -12.16 9.84 -6.21
N VAL A 10 -11.74 8.67 -6.69
CA VAL A 10 -11.02 7.67 -5.88
C VAL A 10 -9.53 7.99 -5.81
N SER A 11 -8.86 7.50 -4.76
CA SER A 11 -7.41 7.68 -4.61
C SER A 11 -6.95 9.16 -4.67
N ARG A 12 -7.74 10.06 -4.11
CA ARG A 12 -7.53 11.51 -4.13
C ARG A 12 -6.11 11.96 -3.75
N PRO A 13 -5.44 11.37 -2.73
CA PRO A 13 -4.08 11.78 -2.34
C PRO A 13 -3.03 11.68 -3.46
N TYR A 14 -3.16 10.74 -4.39
CA TYR A 14 -2.22 10.64 -5.52
C TYR A 14 -2.40 11.78 -6.54
N VAL A 15 -3.64 12.26 -6.67
CA VAL A 15 -3.94 13.44 -7.51
C VAL A 15 -3.44 14.71 -6.84
N GLU A 16 -3.64 14.85 -5.53
CA GLU A 16 -3.15 15.98 -4.73
C GLU A 16 -1.61 16.03 -4.72
N MET A 17 -0.93 14.88 -4.63
CA MET A 17 0.52 14.79 -4.76
C MET A 17 1.00 15.32 -6.12
N THR A 18 0.33 14.94 -7.21
CA THR A 18 0.64 15.45 -8.55
C THR A 18 0.44 16.96 -8.62
N ALA A 19 -0.68 17.47 -8.09
CA ALA A 19 -0.98 18.90 -8.06
C ALA A 19 0.07 19.68 -7.26
N ARG A 20 0.50 19.14 -6.12
CA ARG A 20 1.56 19.75 -5.29
C ARG A 20 2.87 19.83 -6.04
N ILE A 21 3.31 18.77 -6.69
CA ILE A 21 4.55 18.77 -7.48
C ILE A 21 4.46 19.79 -8.62
N LEU A 22 3.32 19.87 -9.32
CA LEU A 22 3.11 20.90 -10.35
C LEU A 22 3.28 22.31 -9.79
N GLN A 23 2.74 22.59 -8.60
CA GLN A 23 2.86 23.88 -7.92
C GLN A 23 4.31 24.18 -7.53
N ASP A 24 5.03 23.20 -6.99
CA ASP A 24 6.44 23.33 -6.61
C ASP A 24 7.32 23.65 -7.84
N PHE A 25 6.90 23.22 -9.04
CA PHE A 25 7.55 23.58 -10.31
C PHE A 25 6.94 24.82 -10.99
N GLY A 26 6.16 25.63 -10.27
CA GLY A 26 5.69 26.94 -10.71
C GLY A 26 4.37 26.98 -11.47
N ALA A 27 3.68 25.86 -11.62
CA ALA A 27 2.33 25.87 -12.18
C ALA A 27 1.29 26.36 -11.15
N THR A 28 0.25 27.03 -11.62
CA THR A 28 -0.92 27.32 -10.77
C THR A 28 -1.94 26.23 -10.88
N VAL A 29 -2.32 25.63 -9.76
CA VAL A 29 -3.36 24.59 -9.71
C VAL A 29 -4.49 25.07 -8.82
N CYS A 30 -5.69 25.17 -9.40
CA CYS A 30 -6.90 25.61 -8.71
C CYS A 30 -7.92 24.49 -8.71
N TRP A 31 -8.53 24.24 -7.54
CA TRP A 31 -9.62 23.30 -7.37
C TRP A 31 -10.93 24.04 -7.16
N HIS A 32 -11.96 23.63 -7.88
CA HIS A 32 -13.31 24.19 -7.75
C HIS A 32 -14.27 23.06 -7.37
N GLU A 33 -14.77 23.14 -6.15
CA GLU A 33 -15.88 22.32 -5.63
C GLU A 33 -17.15 23.19 -5.74
N ASP A 34 -17.62 23.49 -6.94
CA ASP A 34 -18.81 24.31 -7.12
C ASP A 34 -20.02 23.42 -7.35
N GLU A 35 -20.91 23.36 -6.34
CA GLU A 35 -22.18 22.63 -6.42
C GLU A 35 -23.07 23.13 -7.58
N GLN A 36 -22.91 24.36 -8.04
CA GLN A 36 -23.70 24.92 -9.15
C GLN A 36 -23.07 24.56 -10.52
N GLU A 37 -21.76 24.49 -10.63
CA GLU A 37 -21.08 23.98 -11.82
C GLU A 37 -21.15 22.44 -11.90
N ALA A 38 -21.04 21.75 -10.79
CA ALA A 38 -21.25 20.30 -10.70
C ALA A 38 -22.63 19.89 -11.27
N ALA A 39 -23.67 20.64 -10.93
CA ALA A 39 -25.02 20.40 -11.43
C ALA A 39 -25.18 20.70 -12.93
N ARG A 40 -24.32 21.54 -13.53
CA ARG A 40 -24.36 21.89 -14.94
C ARG A 40 -23.63 20.91 -15.86
N HIS A 41 -22.59 20.26 -15.35
CA HIS A 41 -21.67 19.43 -16.13
C HIS A 41 -21.57 17.99 -15.68
N ASP A 42 -22.37 17.56 -14.68
CA ASP A 42 -22.25 16.25 -14.04
C ASP A 42 -20.83 15.96 -13.50
N ALA A 43 -20.08 17.04 -13.19
CA ALA A 43 -18.73 16.98 -12.66
C ALA A 43 -18.74 17.25 -11.15
N SER A 44 -18.20 16.31 -10.36
CA SER A 44 -18.13 16.44 -8.90
C SER A 44 -16.97 17.34 -8.43
N LEU A 45 -15.96 17.53 -9.28
CA LEU A 45 -14.75 18.29 -8.98
C LEU A 45 -14.13 18.79 -10.30
N VAL A 46 -13.67 20.04 -10.30
CA VAL A 46 -12.94 20.62 -11.42
C VAL A 46 -11.54 21.04 -10.97
N CYS A 47 -10.53 20.63 -11.75
CA CYS A 47 -9.15 21.03 -11.56
C CYS A 47 -8.71 21.90 -12.76
N GLU A 48 -8.27 23.12 -12.50
CA GLU A 48 -7.67 23.99 -13.49
C GLU A 48 -6.18 24.13 -13.24
N ILE A 49 -5.38 23.89 -14.30
CA ILE A 49 -3.93 23.96 -14.27
C ILE A 49 -3.48 25.00 -15.30
N ASP A 50 -2.89 26.09 -14.80
CA ASP A 50 -2.24 27.09 -15.64
C ASP A 50 -0.74 26.85 -15.66
N GLY A 51 -0.23 26.45 -16.81
CA GLY A 51 1.20 26.26 -17.08
C GLY A 51 1.73 27.22 -18.14
N THR A 52 1.03 28.35 -18.40
CA THR A 52 1.43 29.31 -19.46
C THR A 52 2.80 29.92 -19.23
N GLY A 53 3.27 30.01 -17.97
CA GLY A 53 4.63 30.45 -17.62
C GLY A 53 5.72 29.38 -17.80
N GLY A 54 5.34 28.14 -18.14
CA GLY A 54 6.25 26.98 -18.15
C GLY A 54 6.64 26.53 -16.73
N TYR A 55 7.38 25.45 -16.65
CA TYR A 55 7.95 24.98 -15.37
C TYR A 55 9.21 25.79 -15.02
N GLN A 56 9.36 26.05 -13.74
CA GLN A 56 10.54 26.72 -13.18
C GLN A 56 11.52 25.68 -12.66
N ALA A 57 12.79 25.82 -13.04
CA ALA A 57 13.83 24.94 -12.51
C ALA A 57 14.03 25.21 -11.01
N CYS A 58 14.08 24.17 -10.22
CA CYS A 58 14.33 24.22 -8.78
C CYS A 58 15.11 22.99 -8.32
N ASP A 59 15.77 23.11 -7.18
CA ASP A 59 16.27 21.94 -6.45
C ASP A 59 15.10 21.26 -5.76
N TYR A 60 14.81 20.02 -6.14
CA TYR A 60 13.67 19.28 -5.63
C TYR A 60 14.13 18.00 -4.93
N ALA A 61 13.83 17.89 -3.64
CA ALA A 61 14.06 16.66 -2.88
C ALA A 61 12.91 15.69 -3.11
N ILE A 62 13.20 14.58 -3.77
CA ILE A 62 12.21 13.50 -3.99
C ILE A 62 12.08 12.69 -2.70
N GLU A 63 10.86 12.56 -2.18
CA GLU A 63 10.59 11.70 -1.04
C GLU A 63 10.85 10.22 -1.37
N PRO A 64 11.29 9.40 -0.40
CA PRO A 64 11.26 7.95 -0.53
C PRO A 64 9.84 7.45 -0.82
N ASP A 65 9.72 6.32 -1.52
CA ASP A 65 8.43 5.71 -1.87
C ASP A 65 7.70 5.19 -0.61
N ALA A 66 6.62 5.85 -0.20
CA ALA A 66 5.83 5.47 0.98
C ALA A 66 5.08 4.15 0.80
N SER A 67 4.69 3.81 -0.45
CA SER A 67 4.12 2.48 -0.73
C SER A 67 5.17 1.39 -0.49
N ALA A 68 6.43 1.62 -0.93
CA ALA A 68 7.53 0.70 -0.68
C ALA A 68 7.86 0.60 0.81
N ALA A 69 7.83 1.71 1.55
CA ALA A 69 8.02 1.73 3.00
C ALA A 69 7.01 0.83 3.73
N SER A 70 5.78 0.70 3.22
CA SER A 70 4.74 -0.12 3.83
C SER A 70 5.16 -1.57 4.04
N TYR A 71 5.95 -2.15 3.14
CA TYR A 71 6.42 -3.54 3.28
C TYR A 71 7.36 -3.72 4.46
N PHE A 72 8.22 -2.74 4.71
CA PHE A 72 9.19 -2.78 5.80
C PHE A 72 8.51 -2.53 7.16
N TRP A 73 7.58 -1.58 7.24
CA TRP A 73 6.75 -1.40 8.42
C TRP A 73 5.87 -2.62 8.72
N ALA A 74 5.30 -3.24 7.68
CA ALA A 74 4.56 -4.49 7.81
C ALA A 74 5.45 -5.65 8.29
N ALA A 75 6.72 -5.71 7.84
CA ALA A 75 7.67 -6.70 8.33
C ALA A 75 7.90 -6.55 9.85
N ALA A 76 8.02 -5.32 10.37
CA ALA A 76 8.10 -5.07 11.81
C ALA A 76 6.84 -5.55 12.53
N ALA A 77 5.65 -5.19 12.01
CA ALA A 77 4.37 -5.60 12.59
C ALA A 77 4.22 -7.12 12.67
N ILE A 78 4.53 -7.84 11.59
CA ILE A 78 4.40 -9.31 11.48
C ILE A 78 5.40 -10.03 12.38
N SER A 79 6.64 -9.53 12.46
CA SER A 79 7.73 -10.20 13.18
C SER A 79 7.83 -9.80 14.67
N GLY A 80 7.14 -8.75 15.10
CA GLY A 80 7.31 -8.15 16.43
C GLY A 80 8.61 -7.36 16.58
N GLY A 81 9.30 -7.06 15.46
CA GLY A 81 10.54 -6.28 15.41
C GLY A 81 10.30 -4.77 15.39
N THR A 82 11.37 -4.03 15.14
CA THR A 82 11.33 -2.56 14.96
C THR A 82 12.02 -2.18 13.68
N VAL A 83 11.36 -1.32 12.89
CA VAL A 83 11.88 -0.77 11.63
C VAL A 83 11.67 0.73 11.60
N THR A 84 12.73 1.45 11.25
CA THR A 84 12.71 2.89 10.95
C THR A 84 12.89 3.09 9.45
N VAL A 85 12.04 3.90 8.85
CA VAL A 85 12.19 4.39 7.48
C VAL A 85 12.51 5.87 7.56
N GLU A 86 13.66 6.25 7.01
CA GLU A 86 14.14 7.63 6.94
C GLU A 86 13.63 8.35 5.70
N GLY A 87 13.54 9.67 5.76
CA GLY A 87 13.10 10.54 4.66
C GLY A 87 11.58 10.63 4.50
N LEU A 88 10.80 9.96 5.35
CA LEU A 88 9.34 10.05 5.43
C LEU A 88 8.93 10.53 6.83
N GLY A 89 8.03 11.47 6.89
CA GLY A 89 7.50 12.02 8.13
C GLY A 89 6.06 12.51 7.98
N PRO A 90 5.49 13.15 9.01
CA PRO A 90 4.11 13.64 9.00
C PRO A 90 3.79 14.68 7.92
N LYS A 91 4.82 15.26 7.32
CA LYS A 91 4.70 16.28 6.25
C LYS A 91 4.84 15.71 4.85
N ALA A 92 5.03 14.38 4.73
CA ALA A 92 5.14 13.72 3.43
C ALA A 92 3.90 14.00 2.58
N ILE A 93 4.12 14.26 1.29
CA ILE A 93 3.01 14.50 0.34
C ILE A 93 2.35 13.21 -0.13
N GLN A 94 2.98 12.06 0.12
CA GLN A 94 2.47 10.75 -0.25
C GLN A 94 1.45 10.26 0.78
N GLY A 95 0.20 10.05 0.35
CA GLY A 95 -0.89 9.54 1.21
C GLY A 95 -0.59 8.19 1.85
N ASP A 96 0.21 7.35 1.20
CA ASP A 96 0.55 6.00 1.66
C ASP A 96 1.33 5.98 2.99
N VAL A 97 1.88 7.10 3.44
CA VAL A 97 2.39 7.24 4.82
C VAL A 97 1.32 6.90 5.85
N GLY A 98 0.03 7.15 5.55
CA GLY A 98 -1.10 6.75 6.40
C GLY A 98 -1.23 5.25 6.65
N PHE A 99 -0.45 4.41 5.96
CA PHE A 99 -0.38 2.97 6.26
C PHE A 99 0.03 2.68 7.71
N VAL A 100 0.89 3.52 8.30
CA VAL A 100 1.30 3.33 9.69
C VAL A 100 0.16 3.54 10.68
N ASP A 101 -0.87 4.32 10.32
CA ASP A 101 -2.07 4.51 11.16
C ASP A 101 -2.91 3.23 11.21
N CYS A 102 -2.90 2.43 10.13
CA CYS A 102 -3.50 1.09 10.14
C CYS A 102 -2.76 0.17 11.11
N LEU A 103 -1.43 0.19 11.09
CA LEU A 103 -0.60 -0.63 11.99
C LEU A 103 -0.77 -0.20 13.46
N GLU A 104 -0.90 1.10 13.72
CA GLU A 104 -1.17 1.63 15.06
C GLU A 104 -2.54 1.16 15.58
N GLN A 105 -3.59 1.21 14.76
CA GLN A 105 -4.90 0.63 15.08
C GLN A 105 -4.83 -0.88 15.32
N MET A 106 -3.94 -1.59 14.63
CA MET A 106 -3.67 -3.01 14.84
C MET A 106 -2.83 -3.28 16.10
N GLY A 107 -2.38 -2.25 16.82
CA GLY A 107 -1.71 -2.35 18.11
C GLY A 107 -0.19 -2.20 18.06
N CYS A 108 0.40 -1.88 16.92
CA CYS A 108 1.80 -1.51 16.82
C CYS A 108 2.07 -0.16 17.49
N THR A 109 3.30 0.06 17.92
CA THR A 109 3.75 1.40 18.35
C THR A 109 4.34 2.12 17.15
N VAL A 110 3.90 3.35 16.91
CA VAL A 110 4.38 4.19 15.81
C VAL A 110 4.97 5.48 16.38
N ASP A 111 6.25 5.71 16.10
CA ASP A 111 6.94 6.96 16.43
C ASP A 111 7.18 7.76 15.15
N ARG A 112 6.72 9.02 15.14
CA ARG A 112 6.74 9.91 13.98
C ARG A 112 7.62 11.12 14.28
N ALA A 113 8.86 11.08 13.79
CA ALA A 113 9.75 12.24 13.79
C ALA A 113 9.55 13.07 12.51
N ASP A 114 10.22 14.22 12.40
CA ASP A 114 10.03 15.14 11.27
C ASP A 114 10.36 14.53 9.90
N ASP A 115 11.37 13.65 9.84
CA ASP A 115 11.92 13.04 8.63
C ASP A 115 12.09 11.52 8.69
N GLN A 116 11.47 10.88 9.69
CA GLN A 116 11.49 9.41 9.81
C GLN A 116 10.27 8.90 10.55
N ILE A 117 9.88 7.68 10.24
CA ILE A 117 8.82 6.95 10.95
C ILE A 117 9.34 5.60 11.39
N THR A 118 9.17 5.30 12.68
CA THR A 118 9.53 4.03 13.28
C THR A 118 8.28 3.25 13.66
N VAL A 119 8.18 2.00 13.20
CA VAL A 119 7.14 1.07 13.62
C VAL A 119 7.77 -0.05 14.45
N THR A 120 7.22 -0.26 15.65
CA THR A 120 7.53 -1.41 16.49
C THR A 120 6.32 -2.33 16.56
N GLY A 121 6.52 -3.59 16.17
CA GLY A 121 5.48 -4.60 16.17
C GLY A 121 4.98 -4.91 17.58
N THR A 122 3.83 -5.57 17.65
CA THR A 122 3.18 -5.99 18.90
C THR A 122 3.21 -7.50 19.06
N ALA A 123 3.06 -8.00 20.28
CA ALA A 123 2.93 -9.44 20.56
C ALA A 123 1.63 -10.01 19.94
N GLN A 124 0.59 -9.21 19.80
CA GLN A 124 -0.71 -9.60 19.26
C GLN A 124 -1.27 -8.47 18.39
N LEU A 125 -1.31 -8.72 17.10
CA LEU A 125 -2.00 -7.84 16.15
C LEU A 125 -3.52 -7.96 16.30
N ARG A 126 -4.23 -6.84 16.16
CA ARG A 126 -5.69 -6.79 16.20
C ARG A 126 -6.24 -6.66 14.79
N GLY A 127 -7.34 -7.36 14.49
CA GLY A 127 -8.10 -7.08 13.27
C GLY A 127 -8.81 -5.72 13.37
N ILE A 128 -8.96 -5.04 12.23
CA ILE A 128 -9.56 -3.70 12.12
C ILE A 128 -10.58 -3.64 10.98
N ASP A 129 -11.48 -2.65 11.03
CA ASP A 129 -12.33 -2.25 9.90
C ASP A 129 -11.82 -0.91 9.39
N ILE A 130 -11.39 -0.84 8.14
CA ILE A 130 -10.68 0.30 7.58
C ILE A 130 -11.08 0.60 6.15
N ASP A 131 -11.31 1.88 5.87
CA ASP A 131 -11.40 2.41 4.51
C ASP A 131 -10.00 2.74 4.01
N MET A 132 -9.60 2.12 2.90
CA MET A 132 -8.28 2.31 2.31
C MET A 132 -8.32 3.06 0.98
N ASN A 133 -9.39 3.81 0.69
CA ASN A 133 -9.49 4.58 -0.55
C ASN A 133 -8.30 5.52 -0.75
N ALA A 134 -7.89 6.20 0.32
CA ALA A 134 -6.78 7.16 0.30
C ALA A 134 -5.38 6.53 0.17
N ILE A 135 -5.23 5.24 0.54
CA ILE A 135 -3.95 4.50 0.56
C ILE A 135 -4.06 3.17 -0.16
N SER A 136 -4.79 3.17 -1.28
CA SER A 136 -5.22 1.95 -1.99
C SER A 136 -4.09 1.06 -2.50
N ASP A 137 -2.88 1.59 -2.65
CA ASP A 137 -1.71 0.85 -3.08
C ASP A 137 -1.05 0.03 -1.97
N THR A 138 -1.48 0.21 -0.71
CA THR A 138 -1.01 -0.56 0.45
C THR A 138 -1.99 -1.67 0.89
N VAL A 139 -3.08 -1.87 0.14
CA VAL A 139 -4.11 -2.88 0.43
C VAL A 139 -3.51 -4.28 0.52
N GLN A 140 -2.66 -4.67 -0.45
CA GLN A 140 -2.04 -5.98 -0.47
C GLN A 140 -1.17 -6.19 0.76
N THR A 141 -0.43 -5.15 1.17
CA THR A 141 0.44 -5.19 2.35
C THR A 141 -0.38 -5.40 3.62
N LEU A 142 -1.44 -4.60 3.82
CA LEU A 142 -2.31 -4.75 5.00
C LEU A 142 -3.01 -6.12 5.04
N SER A 143 -3.40 -6.63 3.86
CA SER A 143 -4.05 -7.94 3.75
C SER A 143 -3.16 -9.09 4.24
N VAL A 144 -1.85 -9.00 4.01
CA VAL A 144 -0.90 -10.00 4.55
C VAL A 144 -0.70 -9.82 6.06
N VAL A 145 -0.64 -8.58 6.55
CA VAL A 145 -0.58 -8.32 8.01
C VAL A 145 -1.81 -8.88 8.72
N ALA A 146 -2.98 -8.76 8.10
CA ALA A 146 -4.27 -9.25 8.64
C ALA A 146 -4.29 -10.77 8.91
N LEU A 147 -3.47 -11.56 8.18
CA LEU A 147 -3.36 -13.00 8.40
C LEU A 147 -2.92 -13.36 9.82
N PHE A 148 -2.24 -12.46 10.51
CA PHE A 148 -1.63 -12.66 11.82
C PHE A 148 -2.36 -11.92 12.94
N GLY A 149 -3.57 -11.45 12.69
CA GLY A 149 -4.43 -10.76 13.65
C GLY A 149 -5.09 -11.71 14.67
N ASP A 150 -5.81 -11.12 15.64
CA ASP A 150 -6.61 -11.84 16.65
C ASP A 150 -8.07 -12.02 16.24
N ARG A 151 -8.51 -11.32 15.20
CA ARG A 151 -9.89 -11.29 14.70
C ARG A 151 -9.91 -10.81 13.24
N PRO A 152 -11.03 -10.94 12.52
CA PRO A 152 -11.12 -10.53 11.13
C PRO A 152 -10.75 -9.06 10.90
N THR A 153 -10.08 -8.80 9.78
CA THR A 153 -9.84 -7.45 9.25
C THR A 153 -10.73 -7.21 8.04
N ARG A 154 -11.50 -6.12 8.06
CA ARG A 154 -12.33 -5.67 6.93
C ARG A 154 -11.64 -4.49 6.23
N ILE A 155 -11.31 -4.68 4.96
CA ILE A 155 -10.80 -3.64 4.06
C ILE A 155 -11.93 -3.23 3.13
N ARG A 156 -12.19 -1.93 2.99
CA ARG A 156 -13.26 -1.37 2.15
C ARG A 156 -12.83 -0.10 1.43
N GLY A 157 -13.70 0.40 0.54
CA GLY A 157 -13.47 1.64 -0.21
C GLY A 157 -12.52 1.49 -1.39
N VAL A 158 -12.19 0.26 -1.81
CA VAL A 158 -11.14 -0.01 -2.82
C VAL A 158 -11.65 -0.77 -4.05
N ALA A 159 -12.91 -0.56 -4.45
CA ALA A 159 -13.49 -1.19 -5.64
C ALA A 159 -12.62 -0.99 -6.90
N HIS A 160 -12.00 0.19 -7.03
CA HIS A 160 -11.10 0.53 -8.15
C HIS A 160 -9.83 -0.33 -8.22
N ASN A 161 -9.43 -1.02 -7.14
CA ASN A 161 -8.30 -1.94 -7.13
C ASN A 161 -8.51 -3.17 -8.03
N ARG A 162 -9.75 -3.44 -8.46
CA ARG A 162 -10.04 -4.49 -9.45
C ARG A 162 -9.54 -4.17 -10.86
N PHE A 163 -9.25 -2.91 -11.14
CA PHE A 163 -8.89 -2.40 -12.46
C PHE A 163 -7.45 -1.88 -12.54
N LYS A 164 -6.58 -2.32 -11.61
CA LYS A 164 -5.14 -1.96 -11.61
C LYS A 164 -4.33 -2.97 -12.46
N GLU A 165 -3.08 -3.28 -12.09
CA GLU A 165 -2.23 -4.24 -12.82
C GLU A 165 -2.87 -5.63 -12.91
N THR A 166 -3.63 -6.00 -11.89
CA THR A 166 -4.47 -7.21 -11.83
C THR A 166 -5.75 -6.87 -11.06
N ASP A 167 -6.70 -7.80 -10.94
CA ASP A 167 -7.77 -7.69 -9.94
C ASP A 167 -7.18 -7.87 -8.54
N ARG A 168 -6.69 -6.75 -7.97
CA ARG A 168 -6.03 -6.72 -6.65
C ARG A 168 -6.96 -7.10 -5.48
N ILE A 169 -8.23 -7.38 -5.73
CA ILE A 169 -9.14 -7.96 -4.75
C ILE A 169 -9.28 -9.46 -4.98
N GLY A 170 -9.72 -9.87 -6.17
CA GLY A 170 -9.99 -11.27 -6.48
C GLY A 170 -8.73 -12.14 -6.55
N ASP A 171 -7.68 -11.66 -7.19
CA ASP A 171 -6.41 -12.39 -7.30
C ASP A 171 -5.71 -12.46 -5.94
N LEU A 172 -5.70 -11.36 -5.18
CA LEU A 172 -5.14 -11.36 -3.82
C LEU A 172 -5.90 -12.34 -2.91
N ALA A 173 -7.24 -12.31 -2.92
CA ALA A 173 -8.04 -13.24 -2.14
C ALA A 173 -7.75 -14.70 -2.48
N ARG A 174 -7.51 -15.00 -3.77
CA ARG A 174 -7.12 -16.34 -4.23
C ARG A 174 -5.78 -16.78 -3.63
N GLU A 175 -4.80 -15.88 -3.62
CA GLU A 175 -3.46 -16.19 -3.11
C GLU A 175 -3.45 -16.31 -1.57
N LEU A 176 -4.19 -15.46 -0.85
CA LEU A 176 -4.33 -15.58 0.60
C LEU A 176 -5.01 -16.90 1.01
N ARG A 177 -5.98 -17.38 0.22
CA ARG A 177 -6.61 -18.69 0.46
C ARG A 177 -5.62 -19.87 0.30
N LYS A 178 -4.60 -19.76 -0.58
CA LYS A 178 -3.52 -20.76 -0.66
C LYS A 178 -2.67 -20.80 0.62
N LEU A 179 -2.59 -19.69 1.35
CA LEU A 179 -1.95 -19.62 2.67
C LEU A 179 -2.83 -20.21 3.79
N GLY A 180 -4.05 -20.61 3.48
CA GLY A 180 -5.00 -21.18 4.45
C GLY A 180 -5.95 -20.16 5.09
N ALA A 181 -5.93 -18.90 4.62
CA ALA A 181 -6.84 -17.87 5.11
C ALA A 181 -8.28 -18.09 4.61
N VAL A 182 -9.26 -17.76 5.44
CA VAL A 182 -10.64 -17.56 4.99
C VAL A 182 -10.79 -16.10 4.56
N VAL A 183 -11.14 -15.91 3.29
CA VAL A 183 -11.28 -14.57 2.71
C VAL A 183 -12.64 -14.43 2.07
N HIS A 184 -13.40 -13.43 2.50
CA HIS A 184 -14.69 -13.05 1.94
C HIS A 184 -14.50 -11.83 1.06
N GLU A 185 -14.69 -12.01 -0.24
CA GLU A 185 -14.64 -10.90 -1.19
C GLU A 185 -15.93 -10.09 -1.15
N HIS A 186 -15.79 -8.77 -1.26
CA HIS A 186 -16.86 -7.82 -1.42
C HIS A 186 -16.65 -6.99 -2.70
N GLU A 187 -17.64 -6.26 -3.13
CA GLU A 187 -17.51 -5.41 -4.31
C GLU A 187 -16.40 -4.37 -4.14
N ASP A 188 -16.31 -3.76 -2.96
CA ASP A 188 -15.41 -2.66 -2.60
C ASP A 188 -14.20 -3.07 -1.75
N GLY A 189 -13.90 -4.37 -1.64
CA GLY A 189 -12.79 -4.84 -0.80
C GLY A 189 -12.92 -6.28 -0.34
N MET A 190 -12.45 -6.60 0.87
CA MET A 190 -12.49 -7.96 1.40
C MET A 190 -12.49 -8.00 2.93
N THR A 191 -12.98 -9.10 3.50
CA THR A 191 -12.80 -9.47 4.90
C THR A 191 -11.84 -10.65 4.97
N ILE A 192 -10.80 -10.54 5.78
CA ILE A 192 -9.75 -11.55 5.94
C ILE A 192 -9.81 -12.06 7.37
N GLU A 193 -10.03 -13.36 7.54
CA GLU A 193 -9.93 -14.00 8.84
C GLU A 193 -8.48 -14.41 9.12
N PRO A 194 -7.99 -14.26 10.36
CA PRO A 194 -6.63 -14.63 10.71
C PRO A 194 -6.43 -16.14 10.58
N ILE A 195 -5.17 -16.54 10.33
CA ILE A 195 -4.78 -17.95 10.25
C ILE A 195 -4.56 -18.49 11.66
N GLU A 196 -5.29 -19.52 12.04
CA GLU A 196 -5.22 -20.14 13.39
C GLU A 196 -3.92 -20.93 13.62
N ARG A 197 -3.39 -21.58 12.56
CA ARG A 197 -2.28 -22.54 12.65
C ARG A 197 -1.18 -22.25 11.65
N VAL A 198 -0.39 -21.22 11.94
CA VAL A 198 0.73 -20.80 11.09
C VAL A 198 1.83 -21.88 11.02
N ASP A 199 2.10 -22.57 12.13
CA ASP A 199 3.19 -23.55 12.23
C ASP A 199 2.88 -24.86 11.46
N ASP A 200 1.62 -25.20 11.26
CA ASP A 200 1.18 -26.39 10.53
C ASP A 200 1.17 -26.20 8.99
N PHE A 201 1.56 -25.03 8.51
CA PHE A 201 1.51 -24.71 7.08
C PHE A 201 2.57 -25.47 6.28
N GLY A 202 2.12 -26.27 5.30
CA GLY A 202 3.00 -27.11 4.49
C GLY A 202 3.79 -26.38 3.39
N GLY A 203 3.37 -25.18 3.05
CA GLY A 203 3.95 -24.37 1.98
C GLY A 203 2.99 -24.12 0.80
N ALA A 204 3.19 -23.03 0.10
CA ALA A 204 2.48 -22.69 -1.13
C ALA A 204 3.35 -21.90 -2.09
N THR A 205 3.03 -22.01 -3.38
CA THR A 205 3.55 -21.11 -4.42
C THR A 205 2.46 -20.09 -4.76
N LEU A 206 2.81 -18.82 -4.59
CA LEU A 206 1.91 -17.69 -4.76
C LEU A 206 2.20 -17.01 -6.09
N GLU A 207 1.14 -16.83 -6.88
CA GLU A 207 1.21 -16.16 -8.17
C GLU A 207 1.20 -14.63 -7.97
N THR A 208 1.98 -13.95 -8.78
CA THR A 208 2.10 -12.48 -8.72
C THR A 208 1.25 -11.76 -9.76
N TYR A 209 0.76 -12.48 -10.77
CA TYR A 209 0.01 -11.90 -11.90
C TYR A 209 0.76 -10.73 -12.58
N ASP A 210 2.09 -10.81 -12.57
CA ASP A 210 2.99 -9.75 -13.03
C ASP A 210 2.84 -8.40 -12.29
N ASP A 211 2.22 -8.42 -11.11
CA ASP A 211 2.04 -7.25 -10.24
C ASP A 211 3.11 -7.25 -9.15
N HIS A 212 3.96 -6.21 -9.18
CA HIS A 212 5.04 -6.01 -8.22
C HIS A 212 4.57 -5.92 -6.77
N ARG A 213 3.36 -5.33 -6.52
CA ARG A 213 2.81 -5.21 -5.17
C ARG A 213 2.33 -6.55 -4.63
N MET A 214 1.81 -7.42 -5.51
CA MET A 214 1.50 -8.80 -5.15
C MET A 214 2.76 -9.55 -4.72
N ALA A 215 3.85 -9.43 -5.52
CA ALA A 215 5.11 -10.09 -5.20
C ALA A 215 5.66 -9.65 -3.84
N MET A 216 5.76 -8.34 -3.62
CA MET A 216 6.36 -7.77 -2.40
C MET A 216 5.51 -8.03 -1.16
N SER A 217 4.19 -7.85 -1.25
CA SER A 217 3.30 -8.08 -0.12
C SER A 217 3.20 -9.55 0.26
N LEU A 218 2.99 -10.45 -0.70
CA LEU A 218 2.85 -11.88 -0.43
C LEU A 218 4.14 -12.50 0.14
N ALA A 219 5.30 -11.96 -0.21
CA ALA A 219 6.58 -12.40 0.36
C ALA A 219 6.65 -12.20 1.88
N LEU A 220 5.97 -11.20 2.43
CA LEU A 220 5.92 -10.94 3.87
C LEU A 220 5.34 -12.10 4.68
N ALA A 221 4.46 -12.91 4.09
CA ALA A 221 3.92 -14.08 4.76
C ALA A 221 5.03 -15.07 5.17
N GLY A 222 6.12 -15.14 4.37
CA GLY A 222 7.29 -15.97 4.64
C GLY A 222 8.10 -15.57 5.89
N LEU A 223 7.82 -14.42 6.51
CA LEU A 223 8.42 -14.03 7.78
C LEU A 223 7.97 -14.92 8.95
N ARG A 224 6.75 -15.46 8.87
CA ARG A 224 6.16 -16.33 9.89
C ARG A 224 5.73 -17.70 9.36
N MET A 225 5.50 -17.85 8.08
CA MET A 225 5.01 -19.08 7.46
C MET A 225 6.17 -19.78 6.72
N PRO A 226 6.40 -21.09 6.94
CA PRO A 226 7.44 -21.81 6.23
C PRO A 226 7.07 -22.07 4.77
N ASN A 227 8.08 -22.23 3.91
CA ASN A 227 7.91 -22.67 2.52
C ASN A 227 6.97 -21.82 1.64
N VAL A 228 6.84 -20.52 1.93
CA VAL A 228 6.20 -19.57 1.04
C VAL A 228 7.13 -19.33 -0.15
N ARG A 229 6.61 -19.50 -1.37
CA ARG A 229 7.32 -19.27 -2.64
C ARG A 229 6.57 -18.24 -3.44
N ILE A 230 7.29 -17.33 -4.05
CA ILE A 230 6.74 -16.29 -4.94
C ILE A 230 7.11 -16.66 -6.37
N SER A 231 6.11 -16.83 -7.23
CA SER A 231 6.35 -16.97 -8.67
C SER A 231 6.66 -15.60 -9.30
N ASN A 232 7.45 -15.59 -10.39
CA ASN A 232 7.83 -14.36 -11.09
C ASN A 232 8.22 -13.17 -10.15
N PRO A 233 9.17 -13.35 -9.21
CA PRO A 233 9.56 -12.27 -8.30
C PRO A 233 10.25 -11.11 -9.05
N ALA A 234 10.69 -11.32 -10.30
CA ALA A 234 11.33 -10.30 -11.12
C ALA A 234 10.39 -9.11 -11.47
N CYS A 235 9.07 -9.28 -11.35
CA CYS A 235 8.13 -8.18 -11.59
C CYS A 235 8.32 -7.00 -10.61
N THR A 236 9.01 -7.20 -9.48
CA THR A 236 9.38 -6.12 -8.55
C THR A 236 10.29 -5.07 -9.19
N ALA A 237 11.01 -5.42 -10.27
CA ALA A 237 11.89 -4.49 -10.98
C ALA A 237 11.16 -3.25 -11.52
N LYS A 238 9.82 -3.27 -11.62
CA LYS A 238 9.01 -2.14 -12.03
C LYS A 238 9.16 -0.93 -11.09
N THR A 239 9.23 -1.16 -9.78
CA THR A 239 9.27 -0.09 -8.77
C THR A 239 10.38 -0.27 -7.74
N TYR A 240 10.77 -1.51 -7.43
CA TYR A 240 11.76 -1.79 -6.39
C TYR A 240 12.62 -3.02 -6.76
N PRO A 241 13.62 -2.86 -7.66
CA PRO A 241 14.47 -3.97 -8.09
C PRO A 241 15.22 -4.68 -6.95
N GLU A 242 15.63 -3.91 -5.93
CA GLU A 242 16.45 -4.41 -4.81
C GLU A 242 15.60 -4.95 -3.63
N TYR A 243 14.27 -5.02 -3.76
CA TYR A 243 13.36 -5.36 -2.66
C TYR A 243 13.78 -6.61 -1.87
N PHE A 244 14.04 -7.72 -2.55
CA PHE A 244 14.40 -8.97 -1.87
C PHE A 244 15.78 -8.90 -1.20
N ALA A 245 16.74 -8.19 -1.79
CA ALA A 245 18.06 -7.99 -1.21
C ALA A 245 17.99 -7.11 0.05
N ASP A 246 17.17 -6.07 0.03
CA ASP A 246 16.97 -5.18 1.17
C ASP A 246 16.22 -5.87 2.30
N MET A 247 15.20 -6.66 1.95
CA MET A 247 14.48 -7.48 2.94
C MET A 247 15.41 -8.51 3.60
N GLU A 248 16.29 -9.18 2.84
CA GLU A 248 17.30 -10.08 3.41
C GLU A 248 18.23 -9.38 4.39
N ARG A 249 18.69 -8.18 4.03
CA ARG A 249 19.56 -7.38 4.92
C ARG A 249 18.84 -7.02 6.21
N LEU A 250 17.56 -6.63 6.10
CA LEU A 250 16.76 -6.26 7.27
C LEU A 250 16.55 -7.44 8.23
N ILE A 251 16.16 -8.60 7.70
CA ILE A 251 15.79 -9.75 8.52
C ILE A 251 16.96 -10.68 8.87
N GLY A 252 18.12 -10.48 8.24
CA GLY A 252 19.31 -11.34 8.43
C GLY A 252 19.12 -12.79 7.95
N ARG A 253 18.20 -13.03 7.02
CA ARG A 253 17.92 -14.35 6.44
C ARG A 253 17.92 -14.27 4.92
N ALA A 254 18.64 -15.20 4.28
CA ALA A 254 18.66 -15.30 2.82
C ALA A 254 17.38 -15.93 2.28
N HIS A 255 16.85 -15.37 1.19
CA HIS A 255 15.89 -16.05 0.34
C HIS A 255 16.59 -17.06 -0.56
N ARG A 256 15.85 -17.98 -1.15
CA ARG A 256 16.38 -18.96 -2.10
C ARG A 256 15.74 -18.77 -3.45
N TRP A 257 16.54 -18.48 -4.46
CA TRP A 257 16.13 -18.55 -5.84
C TRP A 257 16.01 -20.00 -6.29
N GLN A 258 14.86 -20.39 -6.84
CA GLN A 258 14.69 -21.63 -7.58
C GLN A 258 14.57 -21.27 -9.05
N MET A 259 15.49 -21.78 -9.85
CA MET A 259 15.33 -21.72 -11.31
C MET A 259 14.19 -22.67 -11.69
N ALA A 260 13.27 -22.19 -12.56
CA ALA A 260 12.15 -22.98 -13.07
C ALA A 260 12.66 -24.12 -13.98
#